data_cf6a0e03444231ffb466bd8332a06ecb
#
_entry.id   cf6a0e03444231ffb466bd8332a06ecb
#
_cell.length_a   1.000
_cell.length_b   1.000
_cell.length_c   1.000
_cell.angle_alpha   90.00
_cell.angle_beta   90.00
_cell.angle_gamma   90.00
#
_symmetry.space_group_name_H-M   'P 1'
#
loop_
_entity.id
_entity.type
_entity.pdbx_description
1 polymer ?
#
loop_
_entity_poly.entity_id
_entity_poly.type
_entity_poly.pdbx_seq_one_letter_code
_entity_poly.pdbx_strand_id
1 'polypeptide(L)'
;MFGYTAKQTLDLAQALYEKRLLTYPRTDSSYLTDDMGDTAAGIIKLLCGKFSFMAGKDFTPELGKVLNSKKVSDHHAIIPTMELAKTDLAALPESERNILTLAGGRLIMATAVPHTFEAVTAVFECAGQSFTARGKTVLFDGWKEIDRKYVMMKLNEHHHYLRLHILIS
;
A
#
# COMPACT_ATOMS: atom_id res chain seq x y z
N MET A 1 -6.86 10.80 -2.10
CA MET A 1 -7.30 9.69 -1.24
C MET A 1 -7.72 10.22 0.14
N PHE A 2 -6.85 10.83 0.95
CA PHE A 2 -7.23 11.35 2.28
C PHE A 2 -7.30 12.87 2.34
N GLY A 3 -6.92 13.60 1.30
CA GLY A 3 -6.92 15.07 1.25
C GLY A 3 -5.86 15.74 2.15
N TYR A 4 -4.90 14.98 2.68
CA TYR A 4 -3.84 15.55 3.51
C TYR A 4 -2.78 16.25 2.66
N THR A 5 -2.29 17.39 3.16
CA THR A 5 -1.11 18.05 2.59
C THR A 5 0.16 17.23 2.87
N ALA A 6 1.25 17.51 2.13
CA ALA A 6 2.53 16.85 2.38
C ALA A 6 3.01 17.05 3.82
N LYS A 7 2.82 18.26 4.38
CA LYS A 7 3.17 18.56 5.78
C LYS A 7 2.35 17.71 6.75
N GLN A 8 1.02 17.68 6.60
CA GLN A 8 0.15 16.86 7.45
C GLN A 8 0.50 15.38 7.39
N THR A 9 0.80 14.86 6.18
CA THR A 9 1.22 13.46 6.00
C THR A 9 2.52 13.17 6.75
N LEU A 10 3.50 14.08 6.67
CA LEU A 10 4.77 13.93 7.39
C LEU A 10 4.57 14.03 8.91
N ASP A 11 3.77 14.98 9.38
CA ASP A 11 3.47 15.15 10.82
C ASP A 11 2.80 13.88 11.39
N LEU A 12 1.86 13.27 10.65
CA LEU A 12 1.21 12.01 11.03
C LEU A 12 2.19 10.82 11.02
N ALA A 13 3.05 10.73 10.03
CA ALA A 13 4.08 9.69 9.97
C ALA A 13 5.09 9.85 11.12
N GLN A 14 5.45 11.09 11.48
CA GLN A 14 6.31 11.39 12.62
C GLN A 14 5.65 10.97 13.94
N ALA A 15 4.36 11.27 14.15
CA ALA A 15 3.63 10.85 15.33
C ALA A 15 3.56 9.31 15.46
N LEU A 16 3.39 8.61 14.35
CA LEU A 16 3.42 7.13 14.33
C LEU A 16 4.83 6.57 14.61
N TYR A 17 5.88 7.23 14.14
CA TYR A 17 7.25 6.89 14.48
C TYR A 17 7.53 7.05 15.97
N GLU A 18 7.12 8.15 16.59
CA GLU A 18 7.27 8.39 18.04
C GLU A 18 6.50 7.37 18.88
N LYS A 19 5.38 6.87 18.38
CA LYS A 19 4.64 5.72 18.94
C LYS A 19 5.27 4.36 18.62
N ARG A 20 6.38 4.34 17.89
CA ARG A 20 7.08 3.13 17.41
C ARG A 20 6.25 2.23 16.49
N LEU A 21 5.24 2.78 15.83
CA LEU A 21 4.35 2.04 14.91
C LEU A 21 4.82 2.09 13.46
N LEU A 22 5.62 3.10 13.09
CA LEU A 22 6.33 3.21 11.81
C LEU A 22 7.83 3.36 12.05
N THR A 23 8.61 3.01 11.04
CA THR A 23 10.05 3.35 10.98
C THR A 23 10.24 4.82 10.65
N TYR A 24 11.47 5.31 10.68
CA TYR A 24 11.79 6.73 10.52
C TYR A 24 11.24 7.31 9.21
N PRO A 25 10.45 8.40 9.27
CA PRO A 25 9.67 8.84 8.11
C PRO A 25 10.44 9.73 7.12
N ARG A 26 11.65 10.18 7.46
CA ARG A 26 12.48 11.00 6.57
C ARG A 26 13.55 10.14 5.93
N THR A 27 13.20 9.49 4.86
CA THR A 27 14.09 8.65 4.05
C THR A 27 13.83 8.88 2.58
N ASP A 28 14.84 8.72 1.77
CA ASP A 28 14.79 8.72 0.30
C ASP A 28 14.73 7.28 -0.28
N SER A 29 14.95 6.26 0.57
CA SER A 29 14.94 4.88 0.13
C SER A 29 13.54 4.29 0.06
N SER A 30 13.29 3.53 -1.01
CA SER A 30 12.11 2.67 -1.18
C SER A 30 12.43 1.19 -0.91
N TYR A 31 13.63 0.88 -0.37
CA TYR A 31 14.12 -0.47 -0.14
C TYR A 31 14.41 -0.72 1.34
N LEU A 32 14.43 -2.01 1.70
CA LEU A 32 14.87 -2.52 2.97
C LEU A 32 16.29 -3.08 2.82
N THR A 33 17.04 -3.20 3.93
CA THR A 33 18.32 -3.87 3.94
C THR A 33 18.16 -5.39 3.86
N ASP A 34 19.15 -6.09 3.33
CA ASP A 34 19.06 -7.53 3.06
C ASP A 34 18.87 -8.37 4.34
N ASP A 35 19.34 -7.89 5.48
CA ASP A 35 19.17 -8.51 6.80
C ASP A 35 17.75 -8.37 7.38
N MET A 36 16.90 -7.52 6.80
CA MET A 36 15.52 -7.32 7.26
C MET A 36 14.52 -8.36 6.73
N GLY A 37 14.96 -9.38 6.01
CA GLY A 37 14.06 -10.35 5.38
C GLY A 37 13.06 -10.98 6.35
N ASP A 38 13.54 -11.58 7.45
CA ASP A 38 12.67 -12.24 8.45
C ASP A 38 11.76 -11.23 9.16
N THR A 39 12.29 -10.05 9.48
CA THR A 39 11.51 -8.97 10.09
C THR A 39 10.37 -8.52 9.17
N ALA A 40 10.67 -8.28 7.89
CA ALA A 40 9.67 -7.89 6.89
C ALA A 40 8.59 -8.97 6.70
N ALA A 41 8.98 -10.26 6.63
CA ALA A 41 8.04 -11.38 6.56
C ALA A 41 7.11 -11.42 7.78
N GLY A 42 7.66 -11.25 8.99
CA GLY A 42 6.88 -11.21 10.23
C GLY A 42 5.89 -10.04 10.25
N ILE A 43 6.32 -8.85 9.85
CA ILE A 43 5.46 -7.66 9.75
C ILE A 43 4.34 -7.91 8.73
N ILE A 44 4.65 -8.41 7.53
CA ILE A 44 3.64 -8.69 6.50
C ILE A 44 2.60 -9.70 7.00
N LYS A 45 3.04 -10.77 7.64
CA LYS A 45 2.13 -11.77 8.24
C LYS A 45 1.19 -11.12 9.26
N LEU A 46 1.72 -10.26 10.13
CA LEU A 46 0.94 -9.51 11.10
C LEU A 46 -0.09 -8.61 10.43
N LEU A 47 0.31 -7.86 9.40
CA LEU A 47 -0.55 -6.96 8.64
C LEU A 47 -1.68 -7.72 7.93
N CYS A 48 -1.38 -8.85 7.30
CA CYS A 48 -2.38 -9.71 6.67
C CYS A 48 -3.45 -10.19 7.67
N GLY A 49 -3.07 -10.44 8.91
CA GLY A 49 -4.01 -10.81 9.97
C GLY A 49 -4.84 -9.64 10.52
N LYS A 50 -4.32 -8.41 10.44
CA LYS A 50 -4.99 -7.22 11.00
C LYS A 50 -5.84 -6.45 9.98
N PHE A 51 -5.50 -6.50 8.71
CA PHE A 51 -6.17 -5.71 7.68
C PHE A 51 -7.35 -6.46 7.05
N SER A 52 -8.56 -5.92 7.18
CA SER A 52 -9.79 -6.53 6.66
C SER A 52 -9.75 -6.78 5.14
N PHE A 53 -9.06 -5.95 4.36
CA PHE A 53 -8.90 -6.14 2.92
C PHE A 53 -8.00 -7.33 2.54
N MET A 54 -7.28 -7.90 3.52
CA MET A 54 -6.49 -9.14 3.38
C MET A 54 -7.22 -10.37 3.92
N ALA A 55 -8.39 -10.22 4.52
CA ALA A 55 -9.13 -11.33 5.13
C ALA A 55 -9.39 -12.46 4.12
N GLY A 56 -9.09 -13.70 4.54
CA GLY A 56 -9.27 -14.90 3.71
C GLY A 56 -8.29 -15.06 2.55
N LYS A 57 -7.26 -14.20 2.46
CA LYS A 57 -6.19 -14.37 1.47
C LYS A 57 -5.03 -15.15 2.07
N ASP A 58 -4.62 -16.20 1.35
CA ASP A 58 -3.30 -16.80 1.53
C ASP A 58 -2.29 -15.92 0.76
N PHE A 59 -1.34 -15.35 1.48
CA PHE A 59 -0.39 -14.40 0.92
C PHE A 59 1.05 -14.78 1.27
N THR A 60 1.82 -15.09 0.23
CA THR A 60 3.26 -15.34 0.33
C THR A 60 4.03 -14.16 -0.27
N PRO A 61 4.80 -13.41 0.53
CA PRO A 61 5.52 -12.24 0.05
C PRO A 61 6.76 -12.62 -0.77
N GLU A 62 6.98 -11.94 -1.89
CA GLU A 62 8.21 -11.99 -2.69
C GLU A 62 9.22 -10.94 -2.16
N LEU A 63 9.88 -11.23 -1.05
CA LEU A 63 10.76 -10.28 -0.34
C LEU A 63 11.92 -9.76 -1.18
N GLY A 64 12.43 -10.55 -2.12
CA GLY A 64 13.51 -10.12 -3.02
C GLY A 64 13.21 -8.85 -3.84
N LYS A 65 11.94 -8.45 -3.93
CA LYS A 65 11.54 -7.20 -4.61
C LYS A 65 11.83 -5.94 -3.81
N VAL A 66 11.88 -6.05 -2.48
CA VAL A 66 12.02 -4.92 -1.56
C VAL A 66 13.35 -4.92 -0.82
N LEU A 67 14.10 -6.02 -0.83
CA LEU A 67 15.40 -6.14 -0.18
C LEU A 67 16.51 -5.70 -1.14
N ASN A 68 17.26 -4.67 -0.77
CA ASN A 68 18.44 -4.22 -1.53
C ASN A 68 19.26 -3.22 -0.69
N SER A 69 20.22 -3.72 0.09
CA SER A 69 21.08 -2.88 0.95
C SER A 69 21.85 -1.81 0.18
N LYS A 70 22.18 -2.04 -1.10
CA LYS A 70 22.91 -1.06 -1.94
C LYS A 70 22.08 0.18 -2.27
N LYS A 71 20.75 0.11 -2.11
CA LYS A 71 19.81 1.21 -2.34
C LYS A 71 19.30 1.84 -1.05
N VAL A 72 19.90 1.49 0.07
CA VAL A 72 19.62 2.09 1.38
C VAL A 72 20.86 2.88 1.78
N SER A 73 20.70 4.19 1.96
CA SER A 73 21.77 5.09 2.45
C SER A 73 21.77 5.13 3.98
N ASP A 74 21.09 6.11 4.56
CA ASP A 74 21.04 6.32 6.00
C ASP A 74 19.88 5.59 6.67
N HIS A 75 18.71 5.59 6.00
CA HIS A 75 17.48 4.97 6.49
C HIS A 75 16.81 4.15 5.39
N HIS A 76 16.28 2.97 5.76
CA HIS A 76 15.49 2.14 4.88
C HIS A 76 14.07 2.72 4.66
N ALA A 77 13.28 2.10 3.77
CA ALA A 77 11.90 2.49 3.48
C ALA A 77 11.02 2.55 4.74
N ILE A 78 9.99 3.40 4.68
CA ILE A 78 8.99 3.54 5.75
C ILE A 78 8.10 2.29 5.76
N ILE A 79 8.16 1.52 6.84
CA ILE A 79 7.33 0.34 7.06
C ILE A 79 6.72 0.35 8.47
N PRO A 80 5.60 -0.34 8.70
CA PRO A 80 5.13 -0.63 10.05
C PRO A 80 6.13 -1.46 10.85
N THR A 81 5.99 -1.45 12.17
CA THR A 81 6.85 -2.21 13.08
C THR A 81 6.09 -3.37 13.74
N MET A 82 6.80 -4.27 14.40
CA MET A 82 6.20 -5.37 15.18
C MET A 82 5.39 -4.90 16.41
N GLU A 83 5.57 -3.64 16.85
CA GLU A 83 4.74 -3.07 17.95
C GLU A 83 3.25 -3.03 17.60
N LEU A 84 2.92 -3.08 16.30
CA LEU A 84 1.56 -3.27 15.83
C LEU A 84 0.87 -4.51 16.40
N ALA A 85 1.61 -5.54 16.78
CA ALA A 85 1.04 -6.75 17.38
C ALA A 85 0.24 -6.45 18.64
N LYS A 86 0.72 -5.46 19.43
CA LYS A 86 0.14 -5.05 20.71
C LYS A 86 -0.84 -3.88 20.59
N THR A 87 -0.99 -3.34 19.38
CA THR A 87 -1.78 -2.11 19.14
C THR A 87 -3.17 -2.45 18.65
N ASP A 88 -4.18 -1.86 19.30
CA ASP A 88 -5.52 -1.81 18.76
C ASP A 88 -5.61 -0.68 17.72
N LEU A 89 -5.80 -1.04 16.46
CA LEU A 89 -5.93 -0.07 15.38
C LEU A 89 -7.16 0.82 15.53
N ALA A 90 -8.23 0.34 16.16
CA ALA A 90 -9.43 1.12 16.37
C ALA A 90 -9.24 2.24 17.41
N ALA A 91 -8.30 2.08 18.33
CA ALA A 91 -7.95 3.08 19.33
C ALA A 91 -7.10 4.23 18.79
N LEU A 92 -6.50 4.08 17.58
CA LEU A 92 -5.72 5.16 16.94
C LEU A 92 -6.66 6.24 16.36
N PRO A 93 -6.24 7.52 16.38
CA PRO A 93 -6.88 8.57 15.60
C PRO A 93 -7.02 8.13 14.12
N GLU A 94 -8.14 8.46 13.50
CA GLU A 94 -8.44 8.04 12.12
C GLU A 94 -7.33 8.44 11.14
N SER A 95 -6.80 9.65 11.27
CA SER A 95 -5.73 10.15 10.41
C SER A 95 -4.44 9.33 10.52
N GLU A 96 -4.04 8.95 11.74
CA GLU A 96 -2.89 8.09 11.98
C GLU A 96 -3.15 6.67 11.45
N ARG A 97 -4.33 6.11 11.73
CA ARG A 97 -4.74 4.81 11.19
C ARG A 97 -4.71 4.78 9.67
N ASN A 98 -5.12 5.86 9.01
CA ASN A 98 -5.07 5.99 7.56
C ASN A 98 -3.63 5.91 7.01
N ILE A 99 -2.69 6.64 7.62
CA ILE A 99 -1.27 6.61 7.20
C ILE A 99 -0.64 5.25 7.47
N LEU A 100 -0.92 4.67 8.64
CA LEU A 100 -0.40 3.36 9.02
C LEU A 100 -0.92 2.25 8.08
N THR A 101 -2.21 2.26 7.77
CA THR A 101 -2.84 1.30 6.85
C THR A 101 -2.31 1.48 5.43
N LEU A 102 -2.08 2.72 5.00
CA LEU A 102 -1.46 3.00 3.70
C LEU A 102 -0.04 2.44 3.63
N ALA A 103 0.81 2.72 4.61
CA ALA A 103 2.19 2.23 4.65
C ALA A 103 2.23 0.68 4.65
N GLY A 104 1.43 0.05 5.51
CA GLY A 104 1.34 -1.42 5.56
C GLY A 104 0.77 -2.03 4.28
N GLY A 105 -0.27 -1.44 3.70
CA GLY A 105 -0.83 -1.86 2.42
C GLY A 105 0.19 -1.75 1.28
N ARG A 106 0.99 -0.69 1.24
CA ARG A 106 2.08 -0.53 0.25
C ARG A 106 3.17 -1.58 0.41
N LEU A 107 3.55 -1.95 1.65
CA LEU A 107 4.51 -3.03 1.89
C LEU A 107 3.98 -4.37 1.36
N ILE A 108 2.72 -4.71 1.65
CA ILE A 108 2.08 -5.93 1.13
C ILE A 108 2.06 -5.92 -0.40
N MET A 109 1.61 -4.82 -1.03
CA MET A 109 1.55 -4.70 -2.49
C MET A 109 2.92 -4.75 -3.16
N ALA A 110 3.96 -4.15 -2.54
CA ALA A 110 5.32 -4.18 -3.06
C ALA A 110 5.94 -5.58 -3.09
N THR A 111 5.49 -6.47 -2.21
CA THR A 111 5.93 -7.87 -2.14
C THR A 111 4.97 -8.85 -2.82
N ALA A 112 3.87 -8.37 -3.41
CA ALA A 112 2.91 -9.20 -4.10
C ALA A 112 3.38 -9.57 -5.52
N VAL A 113 2.75 -10.60 -6.08
CA VAL A 113 2.95 -11.02 -7.47
C VAL A 113 2.65 -9.85 -8.41
N PRO A 114 3.44 -9.65 -9.48
CA PRO A 114 3.24 -8.56 -10.44
C PRO A 114 1.87 -8.59 -11.12
N HIS A 115 1.35 -7.41 -11.43
CA HIS A 115 0.26 -7.27 -12.37
C HIS A 115 0.81 -7.47 -13.79
N THR A 116 0.30 -8.46 -14.51
CA THR A 116 0.70 -8.75 -15.88
C THR A 116 -0.43 -8.54 -16.87
N PHE A 117 -0.10 -8.03 -18.04
CA PHE A 117 -1.06 -7.77 -19.11
C PHE A 117 -0.37 -7.89 -20.47
N GLU A 118 -1.16 -8.21 -21.47
CA GLU A 118 -0.81 -8.11 -22.88
C GLU A 118 -1.25 -6.76 -23.41
N ALA A 119 -0.34 -6.06 -24.10
CA ALA A 119 -0.64 -4.80 -24.76
C ALA A 119 -0.47 -4.96 -26.27
N VAL A 120 -1.52 -4.60 -27.02
CA VAL A 120 -1.52 -4.64 -28.49
C VAL A 120 -1.62 -3.21 -29.02
N THR A 121 -0.79 -2.88 -29.98
CA THR A 121 -0.88 -1.63 -30.73
C THR A 121 -1.10 -2.00 -32.21
N ALA A 122 -2.22 -1.60 -32.78
CA ALA A 122 -2.51 -1.74 -34.20
C ALA A 122 -2.34 -0.39 -34.88
N VAL A 123 -1.62 -0.37 -35.98
CA VAL A 123 -1.46 0.83 -36.84
C VAL A 123 -2.19 0.56 -38.14
N PHE A 124 -3.07 1.46 -38.53
CA PHE A 124 -3.84 1.40 -39.74
C PHE A 124 -3.44 2.58 -40.63
N GLU A 125 -3.28 2.31 -41.92
CA GLU A 125 -3.08 3.36 -42.91
C GLU A 125 -4.31 3.46 -43.84
N CYS A 126 -4.84 4.68 -43.99
CA CYS A 126 -5.95 4.97 -44.87
C CYS A 126 -5.71 6.34 -45.55
N ALA A 127 -5.76 6.34 -46.88
CA ALA A 127 -5.57 7.55 -47.71
C ALA A 127 -4.32 8.37 -47.33
N GLY A 128 -3.21 7.70 -47.01
CA GLY A 128 -1.93 8.32 -46.61
C GLY A 128 -1.92 8.88 -45.17
N GLN A 129 -2.96 8.60 -44.39
CA GLN A 129 -3.02 8.95 -42.96
C GLN A 129 -2.86 7.70 -42.09
N SER A 130 -2.11 7.82 -41.02
CA SER A 130 -1.87 6.73 -40.05
C SER A 130 -2.77 6.89 -38.83
N PHE A 131 -3.44 5.82 -38.43
CA PHE A 131 -4.30 5.72 -37.24
C PHE A 131 -3.77 4.66 -36.32
N THR A 132 -3.71 4.95 -35.01
CA THR A 132 -3.22 4.01 -34.01
C THR A 132 -4.36 3.64 -33.05
N ALA A 133 -4.62 2.33 -32.89
CA ALA A 133 -5.48 1.78 -31.85
C ALA A 133 -4.65 1.01 -30.84
N ARG A 134 -4.97 1.13 -29.54
CA ARG A 134 -4.28 0.40 -28.47
C ARG A 134 -5.29 -0.41 -27.67
N GLY A 135 -4.97 -1.70 -27.48
CA GLY A 135 -5.73 -2.62 -26.65
C GLY A 135 -4.88 -3.13 -25.48
N LYS A 136 -5.56 -3.52 -24.40
CA LYS A 136 -4.93 -4.12 -23.24
C LYS A 136 -5.81 -5.22 -22.68
N THR A 137 -5.23 -6.42 -22.52
CA THR A 137 -5.88 -7.57 -21.88
C THR A 137 -5.12 -7.91 -20.60
N VAL A 138 -5.78 -7.89 -19.45
CA VAL A 138 -5.18 -8.28 -18.17
C VAL A 138 -5.09 -9.79 -18.13
N LEU A 139 -3.87 -10.31 -17.92
CA LEU A 139 -3.59 -11.75 -17.79
C LEU A 139 -3.62 -12.16 -16.31
N PHE A 140 -3.09 -11.33 -15.43
CA PHE A 140 -3.08 -11.56 -13.99
C PHE A 140 -3.14 -10.25 -13.22
N ASP A 141 -4.04 -10.16 -12.25
CA ASP A 141 -4.25 -8.92 -11.48
C ASP A 141 -3.10 -8.60 -10.53
N GLY A 142 -2.49 -9.62 -9.92
CA GLY A 142 -1.37 -9.44 -9.01
C GLY A 142 -1.67 -8.47 -7.86
N TRP A 143 -0.73 -7.56 -7.57
CA TRP A 143 -0.87 -6.57 -6.51
C TRP A 143 -2.09 -5.64 -6.66
N LYS A 144 -2.61 -5.46 -7.88
CA LYS A 144 -3.79 -4.60 -8.13
C LYS A 144 -5.08 -5.15 -7.53
N GLU A 145 -5.17 -6.46 -7.34
CA GLU A 145 -6.33 -7.02 -6.61
C GLU A 145 -6.35 -6.53 -5.15
N ILE A 146 -5.18 -6.47 -4.52
CA ILE A 146 -5.03 -5.97 -3.15
C ILE A 146 -5.35 -4.47 -3.11
N ASP A 147 -4.84 -3.69 -4.05
CA ASP A 147 -5.08 -2.24 -4.16
C ASP A 147 -6.58 -1.94 -4.32
N ARG A 148 -7.29 -2.68 -5.20
CA ARG A 148 -8.75 -2.53 -5.36
C ARG A 148 -9.50 -2.81 -4.05
N LYS A 149 -9.16 -3.89 -3.34
CA LYS A 149 -9.79 -4.21 -2.04
C LYS A 149 -9.52 -3.13 -0.99
N TYR A 150 -8.29 -2.61 -0.94
CA TYR A 150 -7.93 -1.50 -0.07
C TYR A 150 -8.74 -0.23 -0.39
N VAL A 151 -8.84 0.15 -1.66
CA VAL A 151 -9.62 1.32 -2.11
C VAL A 151 -11.09 1.15 -1.79
N MET A 152 -11.68 -0.02 -2.06
CA MET A 152 -13.09 -0.32 -1.75
C MET A 152 -13.38 -0.27 -0.25
N MET A 153 -12.49 -0.77 0.59
CA MET A 153 -12.60 -0.65 2.05
C MET A 153 -12.68 0.82 2.45
N LYS A 154 -11.79 1.67 1.93
CA LYS A 154 -11.78 3.11 2.24
C LYS A 154 -13.01 3.86 1.75
N LEU A 155 -13.54 3.52 0.57
CA LEU A 155 -14.78 4.09 0.06
C LEU A 155 -15.98 3.70 0.95
N ASN A 156 -16.06 2.46 1.40
CA ASN A 156 -17.13 2.00 2.28
C ASN A 156 -17.08 2.67 3.66
N GLU A 157 -15.88 2.86 4.24
CA GLU A 157 -15.71 3.64 5.47
C GLU A 157 -16.26 5.07 5.30
N HIS A 158 -15.94 5.73 4.16
CA HIS A 158 -16.40 7.08 3.88
C HIS A 158 -17.93 7.17 3.65
N HIS A 159 -18.52 6.21 2.95
CA HIS A 159 -19.98 6.13 2.75
C HIS A 159 -20.75 5.84 4.04
N HIS A 160 -20.17 5.15 4.99
CA HIS A 160 -20.79 4.90 6.31
C HIS A 160 -20.90 6.20 7.11
N TYR A 161 -19.88 7.05 7.05
CA TYR A 161 -19.92 8.40 7.66
C TYR A 161 -21.00 9.30 7.04
N LEU A 162 -21.13 9.30 5.71
CA LEU A 162 -22.17 10.09 5.03
C LEU A 162 -23.60 9.62 5.38
N ARG A 163 -23.83 8.31 5.52
CA ARG A 163 -25.13 7.77 5.95
C ARG A 163 -25.47 8.10 7.39
N LEU A 164 -24.51 8.11 8.30
CA LEU A 164 -24.72 8.48 9.69
C LEU A 164 -25.03 9.98 9.84
N HIS A 165 -24.43 10.85 9.04
CA HIS A 165 -24.74 12.28 9.06
C HIS A 165 -26.11 12.64 8.47
N ILE A 166 -26.62 11.85 7.53
CA ILE A 166 -27.96 12.06 6.95
C ILE A 166 -29.08 11.57 7.88
N LEU A 167 -28.79 10.63 8.79
CA LEU A 167 -29.78 10.11 9.76
C LEU A 167 -29.89 10.94 11.05
N ILE A 168 -29.04 11.96 11.25
CA ILE A 168 -29.02 12.82 12.44
C ILE A 168 -29.49 14.27 12.09
N SER A 169 -29.86 14.51 10.83
CA SER A 169 -30.53 15.73 10.36
C SER A 169 -32.00 15.43 10.16
#